data_b53fdd2941e5bddba47cbcd14ae94254
#
_entry.id   b53fdd2941e5bddba47cbcd14ae94254
#
_cell.length_a   1.000
_cell.length_b   1.000
_cell.length_c   1.000
_cell.angle_alpha   90.00
_cell.angle_beta   90.00
_cell.angle_gamma   90.00
#
_symmetry.space_group_name_H-M   'P 1'
#
loop_
_entity.id
_entity.type
_entity.pdbx_description
1 polymer ?
#
loop_
_entity_poly.entity_id
_entity_poly.type
_entity_poly.pdbx_seq_one_letter_code
_entity_poly.pdbx_strand_id
1 'polypeptide(L)'
;MKTPNLTVIYYTCNREDETFEKKIRKNLLKVCGDLPIISVSHKPIKLGMNICIGVHTPSNVLLYHQILLGCMEAKTPFVINVESDFLYPKEYFNFIPPSLDKIYRYVPIELMYKYHYGFWFKKYSEGAQIVGRKYLISLLEERLKGLDIFAADPSYSKFNAYEHIPFETFTGGIAAVTFKTGNSLHKYTAVEHKHSVPEIDYWGKASDLRKEMFTFE
;
A
#
# COMPACT_ATOMS: atom_id res chain seq x y z
N MET A 1 -23.97 -7.91 -15.02
CA MET A 1 -22.57 -7.80 -14.47
C MET A 1 -22.62 -8.13 -13.00
N LYS A 2 -21.69 -8.94 -12.47
CA LYS A 2 -21.59 -9.16 -11.02
C LYS A 2 -21.10 -7.87 -10.37
N THR A 3 -21.76 -7.40 -9.33
CA THR A 3 -21.31 -6.25 -8.53
C THR A 3 -19.92 -6.56 -7.97
N PRO A 4 -18.92 -5.69 -8.13
CA PRO A 4 -17.60 -5.94 -7.56
C PRO A 4 -17.69 -6.06 -6.03
N ASN A 5 -16.94 -7.02 -5.47
CA ASN A 5 -16.89 -7.24 -4.02
C ASN A 5 -15.78 -6.43 -3.32
N LEU A 6 -14.86 -5.86 -4.10
CA LEU A 6 -13.67 -5.15 -3.64
C LEU A 6 -13.66 -3.72 -4.19
N THR A 7 -13.22 -2.76 -3.38
CA THR A 7 -12.80 -1.42 -3.81
C THR A 7 -11.32 -1.24 -3.49
N VAL A 8 -10.55 -0.79 -4.46
CA VAL A 8 -9.15 -0.41 -4.28
C VAL A 8 -9.09 0.93 -3.57
N ILE A 9 -8.39 0.98 -2.42
CA ILE A 9 -8.04 2.22 -1.72
C ILE A 9 -6.57 2.49 -1.97
N TYR A 10 -6.28 3.41 -2.87
CA TYR A 10 -4.93 3.89 -3.15
C TYR A 10 -4.67 5.14 -2.32
N TYR A 11 -3.55 5.19 -1.59
CA TYR A 11 -3.19 6.35 -0.79
C TYR A 11 -1.74 6.77 -1.01
N THR A 12 -1.53 8.10 -1.00
CA THR A 12 -0.21 8.71 -1.19
C THR A 12 -0.15 10.08 -0.52
N CYS A 13 1.00 10.40 0.05
CA CYS A 13 1.33 11.76 0.48
C CYS A 13 2.07 12.56 -0.63
N ASN A 14 2.21 12.00 -1.84
CA ASN A 14 2.88 12.60 -3.00
C ASN A 14 4.33 13.06 -2.69
N ARG A 15 5.07 12.29 -1.88
CA ARG A 15 6.50 12.53 -1.58
C ARG A 15 7.44 11.86 -2.55
N GLU A 16 6.97 10.80 -3.19
CA GLU A 16 7.75 10.07 -4.18
C GLU A 16 7.91 10.90 -5.47
N ASP A 17 8.91 10.56 -6.24
CA ASP A 17 9.07 11.11 -7.58
C ASP A 17 7.81 10.84 -8.43
N GLU A 18 7.32 11.86 -9.12
CA GLU A 18 6.07 11.74 -9.88
C GLU A 18 6.17 10.73 -11.02
N THR A 19 7.35 10.60 -11.64
CA THR A 19 7.58 9.61 -12.70
C THR A 19 7.52 8.20 -12.14
N PHE A 20 8.10 7.98 -10.96
CA PHE A 20 8.01 6.71 -10.22
C PHE A 20 6.55 6.40 -9.87
N GLU A 21 5.83 7.31 -9.21
CA GLU A 21 4.41 7.09 -8.86
C GLU A 21 3.53 6.84 -10.10
N LYS A 22 3.80 7.51 -11.23
CA LYS A 22 3.09 7.25 -12.50
C LYS A 22 3.28 5.80 -12.97
N LYS A 23 4.48 5.24 -12.83
CA LYS A 23 4.77 3.84 -13.18
C LYS A 23 4.01 2.88 -12.25
N ILE A 24 3.97 3.16 -10.94
CA ILE A 24 3.17 2.41 -9.97
C ILE A 24 1.69 2.43 -10.36
N ARG A 25 1.11 3.61 -10.60
CA ARG A 25 -0.30 3.75 -11.01
C ARG A 25 -0.60 3.07 -12.35
N LYS A 26 0.32 3.11 -13.30
CA LYS A 26 0.20 2.40 -14.59
C LYS A 26 0.14 0.89 -14.39
N ASN A 27 1.00 0.34 -13.53
CA ASN A 27 0.96 -1.08 -13.17
C ASN A 27 -0.37 -1.42 -12.48
N LEU A 28 -0.79 -0.62 -11.49
CA LEU A 28 -2.06 -0.83 -10.80
C LEU A 28 -3.23 -0.95 -11.77
N LEU A 29 -3.40 0.01 -12.68
CA LEU A 29 -4.47 0.02 -13.69
C LEU A 29 -4.42 -1.20 -14.62
N LYS A 30 -3.22 -1.76 -14.86
CA LYS A 30 -3.05 -2.97 -15.68
C LYS A 30 -3.53 -4.24 -14.96
N VAL A 31 -3.37 -4.30 -13.62
CA VAL A 31 -3.56 -5.55 -12.86
C VAL A 31 -4.84 -5.59 -12.03
N CYS A 32 -5.42 -4.45 -11.65
CA CYS A 32 -6.64 -4.43 -10.83
C CYS A 32 -7.94 -4.68 -11.61
N GLY A 33 -7.89 -4.76 -12.95
CA GLY A 33 -9.07 -4.96 -13.78
C GLY A 33 -10.10 -3.83 -13.63
N ASP A 34 -11.38 -4.18 -13.59
CA ASP A 34 -12.48 -3.23 -13.50
C ASP A 34 -12.90 -2.91 -12.05
N LEU A 35 -12.05 -3.18 -11.08
CA LEU A 35 -12.34 -2.83 -9.68
C LEU A 35 -12.47 -1.31 -9.52
N PRO A 36 -13.47 -0.83 -8.76
CA PRO A 36 -13.56 0.59 -8.44
C PRO A 36 -12.33 1.03 -7.64
N ILE A 37 -11.78 2.18 -8.00
CA ILE A 37 -10.61 2.78 -7.33
C ILE A 37 -11.02 4.08 -6.66
N ILE A 38 -10.72 4.20 -5.38
CA ILE A 38 -10.75 5.46 -4.63
C ILE A 38 -9.31 5.78 -4.27
N SER A 39 -8.84 6.93 -4.72
CA SER A 39 -7.52 7.43 -4.35
C SER A 39 -7.63 8.56 -3.34
N VAL A 40 -6.79 8.54 -2.29
CA VAL A 40 -6.70 9.60 -1.30
C VAL A 40 -5.28 10.15 -1.29
N SER A 41 -5.12 11.43 -1.59
CA SER A 41 -3.83 12.03 -1.87
C SER A 41 -3.68 13.44 -1.30
N HIS A 42 -2.44 13.89 -1.08
CA HIS A 42 -2.16 15.26 -0.65
C HIS A 42 -2.27 16.27 -1.79
N LYS A 43 -2.03 15.84 -3.02
CA LYS A 43 -2.19 16.66 -4.24
C LYS A 43 -3.15 15.94 -5.20
N PRO A 44 -3.91 16.68 -6.02
CA PRO A 44 -4.81 16.05 -6.99
C PRO A 44 -4.08 15.06 -7.90
N ILE A 45 -4.64 13.86 -8.07
CA ILE A 45 -4.14 12.84 -9.01
C ILE A 45 -5.28 12.30 -9.88
N LYS A 46 -4.93 11.83 -11.08
CA LYS A 46 -5.88 11.18 -11.99
C LYS A 46 -5.84 9.67 -11.78
N LEU A 47 -6.57 9.17 -10.77
CA LEU A 47 -6.68 7.74 -10.48
C LEU A 47 -8.02 7.45 -9.80
N GLY A 48 -8.97 6.85 -10.54
CA GLY A 48 -10.31 6.57 -10.03
C GLY A 48 -11.01 7.82 -9.50
N MET A 49 -11.79 7.67 -8.44
CA MET A 49 -12.33 8.81 -7.70
C MET A 49 -11.26 9.33 -6.73
N ASN A 50 -10.84 10.58 -6.88
CA ASN A 50 -9.78 11.16 -6.06
C ASN A 50 -10.33 12.08 -4.96
N ILE A 51 -9.94 11.79 -3.71
CA ILE A 51 -10.12 12.65 -2.54
C ILE A 51 -8.78 13.32 -2.27
N CYS A 52 -8.70 14.64 -2.54
CA CYS A 52 -7.50 15.43 -2.25
C CYS A 52 -7.66 16.10 -0.89
N ILE A 53 -6.81 15.74 0.09
CA ILE A 53 -6.87 16.27 1.46
C ILE A 53 -5.99 17.51 1.68
N GLY A 54 -5.24 17.93 0.67
CA GLY A 54 -4.28 19.03 0.80
C GLY A 54 -2.90 18.55 1.29
N VAL A 55 -1.94 19.47 1.26
CA VAL A 55 -0.55 19.18 1.66
C VAL A 55 -0.39 19.33 3.16
N HIS A 56 -0.01 18.25 3.81
CA HIS A 56 0.23 18.16 5.25
C HIS A 56 1.56 17.47 5.54
N THR A 57 2.06 17.59 6.77
CA THR A 57 3.21 16.81 7.23
C THR A 57 2.85 15.32 7.24
N PRO A 58 3.55 14.47 6.47
CA PRO A 58 3.24 13.05 6.43
C PRO A 58 3.50 12.36 7.78
N SER A 59 2.55 11.54 8.19
CA SER A 59 2.63 10.72 9.41
C SER A 59 1.83 9.42 9.22
N ASN A 60 2.05 8.44 10.10
CA ASN A 60 1.22 7.23 10.08
C ASN A 60 -0.23 7.53 10.48
N VAL A 61 -0.45 8.46 11.41
CA VAL A 61 -1.82 8.90 11.77
C VAL A 61 -2.55 9.42 10.54
N LEU A 62 -1.91 10.29 9.77
CA LEU A 62 -2.50 10.83 8.53
C LEU A 62 -2.68 9.75 7.46
N LEU A 63 -1.76 8.79 7.34
CA LEU A 63 -1.88 7.64 6.44
C LEU A 63 -3.13 6.82 6.77
N TYR A 64 -3.35 6.48 8.04
CA TYR A 64 -4.55 5.74 8.45
C TYR A 64 -5.84 6.55 8.27
N HIS A 65 -5.77 7.87 8.44
CA HIS A 65 -6.91 8.74 8.12
C HIS A 65 -7.22 8.73 6.61
N GLN A 66 -6.21 8.73 5.74
CA GLN A 66 -6.43 8.59 4.29
C GLN A 66 -7.13 7.25 3.96
N ILE A 67 -6.71 6.14 4.60
CA ILE A 67 -7.37 4.84 4.42
C ILE A 67 -8.82 4.93 4.90
N LEU A 68 -9.08 5.52 6.07
CA LEU A 68 -10.44 5.70 6.61
C LEU A 68 -11.35 6.47 5.65
N LEU A 69 -10.90 7.60 5.12
CA LEU A 69 -11.66 8.39 4.13
C LEU A 69 -12.02 7.57 2.90
N GLY A 70 -11.05 6.81 2.35
CA GLY A 70 -11.28 5.91 1.24
C GLY A 70 -12.31 4.81 1.56
N CYS A 71 -12.23 4.24 2.76
CA CYS A 71 -13.19 3.23 3.23
C CYS A 71 -14.61 3.78 3.40
N MET A 72 -14.75 5.01 3.90
CA MET A 72 -16.06 5.67 4.08
C MET A 72 -16.75 5.89 2.73
N GLU A 73 -16.00 6.26 1.70
CA GLU A 73 -16.52 6.47 0.35
C GLU A 73 -16.82 5.17 -0.41
N ALA A 74 -16.07 4.09 -0.13
CA ALA A 74 -16.27 2.80 -0.78
C ALA A 74 -17.68 2.24 -0.55
N LYS A 75 -18.21 1.50 -1.55
CA LYS A 75 -19.56 0.90 -1.48
C LYS A 75 -19.54 -0.63 -1.42
N THR A 76 -18.38 -1.24 -1.62
CA THR A 76 -18.21 -2.71 -1.61
C THR A 76 -18.06 -3.26 -0.20
N PRO A 77 -18.33 -4.56 0.03
CA PRO A 77 -18.16 -5.17 1.35
C PRO A 77 -16.71 -5.24 1.82
N PHE A 78 -15.76 -5.34 0.88
CA PHE A 78 -14.33 -5.37 1.18
C PHE A 78 -13.60 -4.18 0.56
N VAL A 79 -12.49 -3.80 1.17
CA VAL A 79 -11.52 -2.85 0.64
C VAL A 79 -10.14 -3.49 0.56
N ILE A 80 -9.35 -3.08 -0.42
CA ILE A 80 -8.01 -3.57 -0.66
C ILE A 80 -7.03 -2.39 -0.65
N ASN A 81 -6.02 -2.45 0.22
CA ASN A 81 -5.04 -1.40 0.38
C ASN A 81 -4.00 -1.43 -0.74
N VAL A 82 -3.67 -0.26 -1.27
CA VAL A 82 -2.65 -0.07 -2.31
C VAL A 82 -1.83 1.17 -2.02
N GLU A 83 -0.53 0.99 -1.82
CA GLU A 83 0.43 2.08 -1.56
C GLU A 83 1.10 2.57 -2.84
N SER A 84 1.58 3.80 -2.81
CA SER A 84 2.24 4.47 -3.94
C SER A 84 3.67 4.00 -4.22
N ASP A 85 4.20 3.09 -3.41
CA ASP A 85 5.53 2.51 -3.54
C ASP A 85 5.51 0.97 -3.68
N PHE A 86 4.40 0.43 -4.21
CA PHE A 86 4.20 -1.00 -4.41
C PHE A 86 3.86 -1.37 -5.86
N LEU A 87 4.44 -2.46 -6.34
CA LEU A 87 3.96 -3.22 -7.49
C LEU A 87 3.22 -4.46 -7.01
N TYR A 88 1.97 -4.59 -7.42
CA TYR A 88 1.14 -5.73 -7.07
C TYR A 88 0.99 -6.66 -8.28
N PRO A 89 1.00 -7.99 -8.08
CA PRO A 89 0.59 -8.93 -9.10
C PRO A 89 -0.94 -8.97 -9.22
N LYS A 90 -1.45 -9.47 -10.35
CA LYS A 90 -2.89 -9.58 -10.59
C LYS A 90 -3.60 -10.45 -9.55
N GLU A 91 -2.92 -11.45 -9.05
CA GLU A 91 -3.41 -12.43 -8.07
C GLU A 91 -3.82 -11.77 -6.75
N TYR A 92 -3.19 -10.66 -6.38
CA TYR A 92 -3.55 -9.87 -5.21
C TYR A 92 -5.00 -9.41 -5.25
N PHE A 93 -5.51 -9.04 -6.43
CA PHE A 93 -6.86 -8.50 -6.63
C PHE A 93 -7.93 -9.58 -6.85
N ASN A 94 -7.53 -10.85 -6.99
CA ASN A 94 -8.46 -11.95 -7.26
C ASN A 94 -8.95 -12.68 -6.00
N PHE A 95 -8.32 -12.42 -4.85
CA PHE A 95 -8.70 -13.08 -3.60
C PHE A 95 -10.01 -12.50 -3.05
N ILE A 96 -10.93 -13.38 -2.68
CA ILE A 96 -12.18 -13.03 -2.03
C ILE A 96 -12.10 -13.52 -0.59
N PRO A 97 -11.99 -12.61 0.40
CA PRO A 97 -11.89 -13.00 1.80
C PRO A 97 -13.15 -13.76 2.28
N PRO A 98 -12.98 -14.79 3.10
CA PRO A 98 -14.12 -15.57 3.62
C PRO A 98 -14.86 -14.86 4.77
N SER A 99 -14.28 -13.84 5.41
CA SER A 99 -14.88 -13.13 6.54
C SER A 99 -14.74 -11.61 6.42
N LEU A 100 -15.75 -10.88 6.92
CA LEU A 100 -15.81 -9.42 6.93
C LEU A 100 -15.16 -8.79 8.17
N ASP A 101 -14.80 -9.56 9.17
CA ASP A 101 -14.29 -9.12 10.48
C ASP A 101 -12.81 -9.46 10.72
N LYS A 102 -12.08 -9.76 9.63
CA LYS A 102 -10.67 -10.13 9.68
C LYS A 102 -9.84 -9.31 8.70
N ILE A 103 -8.54 -9.24 8.98
CA ILE A 103 -7.52 -8.71 8.08
C ILE A 103 -6.84 -9.87 7.36
N TYR A 104 -6.67 -9.74 6.05
CA TYR A 104 -5.98 -10.71 5.20
C TYR A 104 -4.79 -10.03 4.54
N ARG A 105 -3.56 -10.47 4.84
CA ARG A 105 -2.34 -9.90 4.28
C ARG A 105 -1.76 -10.78 3.19
N TYR A 106 -1.38 -10.17 2.09
CA TYR A 106 -0.78 -10.85 0.95
C TYR A 106 0.66 -11.27 1.24
N VAL A 107 1.03 -12.46 0.78
CA VAL A 107 2.40 -12.99 0.81
C VAL A 107 2.69 -13.78 -0.48
N PRO A 108 3.94 -13.85 -0.95
CA PRO A 108 5.14 -13.21 -0.40
C PRO A 108 5.25 -11.73 -0.79
N ILE A 109 6.02 -10.99 0.00
CA ILE A 109 6.41 -9.62 -0.29
C ILE A 109 7.92 -9.57 -0.46
N GLU A 110 8.38 -8.89 -1.51
CA GLU A 110 9.78 -8.60 -1.72
C GLU A 110 10.02 -7.09 -1.59
N LEU A 111 11.11 -6.73 -0.96
CA LEU A 111 11.53 -5.36 -0.77
C LEU A 111 12.68 -5.04 -1.72
N MET A 112 12.60 -3.93 -2.44
CA MET A 112 13.66 -3.40 -3.28
C MET A 112 14.08 -2.01 -2.81
N TYR A 113 15.39 -1.79 -2.71
CA TYR A 113 15.95 -0.48 -2.40
C TYR A 113 16.40 0.25 -3.68
N LYS A 114 16.13 1.55 -3.78
CA LYS A 114 16.53 2.38 -4.92
C LYS A 114 18.03 2.28 -5.23
N TYR A 115 18.88 2.19 -4.20
CA TYR A 115 20.36 2.25 -4.31
C TYR A 115 21.04 0.90 -4.11
N HIS A 116 20.31 -0.22 -4.07
CA HIS A 116 20.84 -1.57 -3.95
C HIS A 116 20.38 -2.49 -5.07
N TYR A 117 21.10 -3.59 -5.29
CA TYR A 117 20.82 -4.56 -6.35
C TYR A 117 20.37 -5.88 -5.73
N GLY A 118 19.05 -6.06 -5.63
CA GLY A 118 18.48 -7.31 -5.13
C GLY A 118 17.06 -7.13 -4.66
N PHE A 119 16.43 -8.26 -4.38
CA PHE A 119 15.17 -8.37 -3.68
C PHE A 119 15.43 -8.96 -2.30
N TRP A 120 14.77 -8.41 -1.29
CA TRP A 120 14.85 -8.88 0.09
C TRP A 120 13.49 -9.34 0.56
N PHE A 121 13.43 -10.53 1.08
CA PHE A 121 12.19 -11.08 1.61
C PHE A 121 11.66 -10.22 2.76
N LYS A 122 10.37 -9.88 2.69
CA LYS A 122 9.61 -9.22 3.75
C LYS A 122 8.44 -10.10 4.14
N LYS A 123 8.32 -10.44 5.42
CA LYS A 123 7.33 -11.40 5.91
C LYS A 123 5.89 -11.04 5.54
N TYR A 124 5.50 -9.77 5.68
CA TYR A 124 4.20 -9.20 5.30
C TYR A 124 4.27 -7.68 5.23
N SER A 125 3.22 -7.05 4.71
CA SER A 125 3.07 -5.59 4.72
C SER A 125 1.62 -5.20 4.93
N GLU A 126 1.40 -4.11 5.67
CA GLU A 126 0.09 -3.49 5.84
C GLU A 126 -0.40 -2.79 4.56
N GLY A 127 0.54 -2.41 3.69
CA GLY A 127 0.24 -1.90 2.36
C GLY A 127 -0.29 -2.93 1.38
N ALA A 128 -0.30 -4.22 1.76
CA ALA A 128 -0.79 -5.32 0.93
C ALA A 128 -1.81 -6.18 1.70
N GLN A 129 -2.99 -5.61 1.97
CA GLN A 129 -4.04 -6.29 2.73
C GLN A 129 -5.44 -6.05 2.18
N ILE A 130 -6.33 -7.00 2.44
CA ILE A 130 -7.77 -6.92 2.17
C ILE A 130 -8.51 -7.03 3.50
N VAL A 131 -9.49 -6.16 3.71
CA VAL A 131 -10.22 -6.07 4.98
C VAL A 131 -11.70 -5.85 4.71
N GLY A 132 -12.57 -6.36 5.56
CA GLY A 132 -13.98 -6.01 5.55
C GLY A 132 -14.16 -4.51 5.82
N ARG A 133 -14.84 -3.82 4.91
CA ARG A 133 -14.93 -2.35 4.93
C ARG A 133 -15.45 -1.79 6.26
N LYS A 134 -16.56 -2.33 6.76
CA LYS A 134 -17.18 -1.85 8.01
C LYS A 134 -16.27 -2.10 9.22
N TYR A 135 -15.63 -3.27 9.26
CA TYR A 135 -14.68 -3.61 10.32
C TYR A 135 -13.50 -2.64 10.32
N LEU A 136 -12.94 -2.34 9.14
CA LEU A 136 -11.81 -1.41 9.03
C LEU A 136 -12.21 0.02 9.42
N ILE A 137 -13.39 0.49 9.04
CA ILE A 137 -13.91 1.81 9.46
C ILE A 137 -13.97 1.87 10.98
N SER A 138 -14.65 0.92 11.64
CA SER A 138 -14.78 0.92 13.11
C SER A 138 -13.43 0.87 13.82
N LEU A 139 -12.50 0.04 13.31
CA LEU A 139 -11.15 -0.06 13.84
C LEU A 139 -10.39 1.27 13.75
N LEU A 140 -10.42 1.91 12.59
CA LEU A 140 -9.68 3.16 12.37
C LEU A 140 -10.32 4.33 13.11
N GLU A 141 -11.65 4.41 13.20
CA GLU A 141 -12.35 5.43 14.00
C GLU A 141 -11.98 5.31 15.48
N GLU A 142 -11.92 4.08 16.02
CA GLU A 142 -11.49 3.85 17.40
C GLU A 142 -10.03 4.26 17.62
N ARG A 143 -9.13 3.82 16.74
CA ARG A 143 -7.68 4.05 16.86
C ARG A 143 -7.29 5.51 16.67
N LEU A 144 -8.00 6.26 15.84
CA LEU A 144 -7.74 7.67 15.56
C LEU A 144 -8.50 8.63 16.51
N LYS A 145 -9.37 8.10 17.36
CA LYS A 145 -10.20 8.89 18.26
C LYS A 145 -9.36 9.79 19.18
N GLY A 146 -9.65 11.09 19.15
CA GLY A 146 -8.97 12.08 19.99
C GLY A 146 -7.60 12.52 19.50
N LEU A 147 -7.10 12.01 18.37
CA LEU A 147 -5.86 12.48 17.75
C LEU A 147 -6.14 13.71 16.88
N ASP A 148 -5.24 14.68 16.93
CA ASP A 148 -5.21 15.77 15.94
C ASP A 148 -4.55 15.26 14.67
N ILE A 149 -5.36 14.84 13.71
CA ILE A 149 -4.95 14.16 12.48
C ILE A 149 -3.88 14.94 11.69
N PHE A 150 -3.92 16.24 11.73
CA PHE A 150 -3.04 17.12 10.97
C PHE A 150 -1.86 17.67 11.76
N ALA A 151 -1.74 17.30 13.03
CA ALA A 151 -0.62 17.73 13.86
C ALA A 151 0.73 17.20 13.31
N ALA A 152 1.74 18.06 13.37
CA ALA A 152 3.11 17.71 13.05
C ALA A 152 3.82 17.07 14.27
N ASP A 153 3.21 16.04 14.86
CA ASP A 153 3.74 15.33 16.02
C ASP A 153 4.74 14.24 15.59
N PRO A 154 6.01 14.30 16.02
CA PRO A 154 7.00 13.27 15.69
C PRO A 154 6.63 11.87 16.14
N SER A 155 5.85 11.71 17.23
CA SER A 155 5.39 10.40 17.73
C SER A 155 4.47 9.69 16.73
N TYR A 156 3.76 10.44 15.88
CA TYR A 156 2.85 9.91 14.88
C TYR A 156 3.55 9.08 13.80
N SER A 157 4.86 9.21 13.62
CA SER A 157 5.65 8.34 12.74
C SER A 157 5.77 6.90 13.25
N LYS A 158 5.52 6.65 14.53
CA LYS A 158 5.56 5.34 15.17
C LYS A 158 4.15 4.76 15.43
N PHE A 159 3.11 5.55 15.20
CA PHE A 159 1.73 5.10 15.40
C PHE A 159 1.41 3.91 14.47
N ASN A 160 0.79 2.87 15.02
CA ASN A 160 0.34 1.70 14.27
C ASN A 160 -1.11 1.35 14.65
N ALA A 161 -2.06 1.65 13.77
CA ALA A 161 -3.46 1.33 14.00
C ALA A 161 -3.76 -0.18 14.04
N TYR A 162 -2.88 -1.01 13.49
CA TYR A 162 -3.03 -2.47 13.46
C TYR A 162 -2.22 -3.17 14.57
N GLU A 163 -1.64 -2.42 15.50
CA GLU A 163 -0.88 -3.00 16.61
C GLU A 163 -1.76 -3.97 17.43
N HIS A 164 -1.26 -5.20 17.63
CA HIS A 164 -1.94 -6.31 18.30
C HIS A 164 -3.24 -6.80 17.60
N ILE A 165 -3.54 -6.36 16.39
CA ILE A 165 -4.68 -6.87 15.62
C ILE A 165 -4.26 -8.16 14.88
N PRO A 166 -4.93 -9.30 15.11
CA PRO A 166 -4.63 -10.54 14.41
C PRO A 166 -4.96 -10.44 12.92
N PHE A 167 -4.21 -11.15 12.10
CA PHE A 167 -4.46 -11.25 10.67
C PHE A 167 -4.19 -12.67 10.15
N GLU A 168 -4.82 -13.01 9.05
CA GLU A 168 -4.54 -14.20 8.26
C GLU A 168 -3.70 -13.81 7.02
N THR A 169 -3.02 -14.79 6.41
CA THR A 169 -2.27 -14.55 5.17
C THR A 169 -2.95 -15.26 4.00
N PHE A 170 -2.80 -14.70 2.81
CA PHE A 170 -3.18 -15.34 1.57
C PHE A 170 -2.10 -15.14 0.51
N THR A 171 -2.10 -15.97 -0.51
CA THR A 171 -1.10 -15.94 -1.58
C THR A 171 -1.72 -16.20 -2.94
N GLY A 172 -1.12 -15.63 -3.98
CA GLY A 172 -1.37 -15.96 -5.37
C GLY A 172 -0.14 -16.60 -6.05
N GLY A 173 0.91 -16.90 -5.27
CA GLY A 173 2.16 -17.52 -5.78
C GLY A 173 3.17 -16.53 -6.37
N ILE A 174 2.77 -15.30 -6.69
CA ILE A 174 3.65 -14.26 -7.23
C ILE A 174 3.89 -13.21 -6.15
N ALA A 175 5.15 -12.81 -5.94
CA ALA A 175 5.49 -11.78 -4.95
C ALA A 175 4.94 -10.40 -5.34
N ALA A 176 4.46 -9.63 -4.36
CA ALA A 176 4.36 -8.19 -4.53
C ALA A 176 5.70 -7.54 -4.18
N VAL A 177 6.03 -6.42 -4.85
CA VAL A 177 7.32 -5.72 -4.63
C VAL A 177 7.06 -4.34 -4.04
N THR A 178 7.62 -4.07 -2.86
CA THR A 178 7.62 -2.74 -2.25
C THR A 178 8.98 -2.06 -2.41
N PHE A 179 8.98 -0.75 -2.58
CA PHE A 179 10.20 0.01 -2.82
C PHE A 179 10.58 0.89 -1.62
N LYS A 180 11.89 0.96 -1.35
CA LYS A 180 12.48 1.95 -0.46
C LYS A 180 13.26 2.96 -1.28
N THR A 181 12.66 4.12 -1.48
CA THR A 181 13.16 5.17 -2.37
C THR A 181 14.08 6.17 -1.68
N GLY A 182 14.05 6.22 -0.34
CA GLY A 182 14.66 7.26 0.48
C GLY A 182 13.69 8.39 0.84
N ASN A 183 12.55 8.49 0.15
CA ASN A 183 11.49 9.48 0.43
C ASN A 183 10.39 8.94 1.35
N SER A 184 10.39 7.64 1.64
CA SER A 184 9.44 7.02 2.54
C SER A 184 9.58 7.51 3.98
N LEU A 185 8.48 7.43 4.78
CA LEU A 185 8.47 7.83 6.20
C LEU A 185 9.48 7.08 7.06
N HIS A 186 9.70 5.81 6.75
CA HIS A 186 10.63 4.95 7.48
C HIS A 186 11.97 4.91 6.78
N LYS A 187 13.01 5.35 7.48
CA LYS A 187 14.39 5.23 7.02
C LYS A 187 14.80 3.75 6.99
N TYR A 188 15.76 3.42 6.13
CA TYR A 188 16.37 2.09 6.06
C TYR A 188 16.78 1.60 7.44
N THR A 189 16.27 0.45 7.85
CA THR A 189 16.90 -0.37 8.86
C THR A 189 17.64 -1.48 8.15
N ALA A 190 18.93 -1.33 7.96
CA ALA A 190 19.79 -2.28 7.26
C ALA A 190 19.92 -3.66 7.96
N VAL A 191 19.29 -3.83 9.12
CA VAL A 191 19.54 -4.94 10.03
C VAL A 191 18.71 -6.20 9.71
N GLU A 192 17.60 -6.08 9.00
CA GLU A 192 16.68 -7.22 8.82
C GLU A 192 16.93 -8.06 7.56
N HIS A 193 17.82 -7.64 6.67
CA HIS A 193 17.92 -8.22 5.33
C HIS A 193 19.30 -8.78 5.04
N LYS A 194 19.64 -9.90 5.66
CA LYS A 194 20.96 -10.56 5.49
C LYS A 194 21.17 -11.17 4.12
N HIS A 195 20.10 -11.53 3.41
CA HIS A 195 20.19 -12.21 2.11
C HIS A 195 19.26 -11.55 1.10
N SER A 196 19.82 -11.14 -0.02
CA SER A 196 19.06 -10.70 -1.18
C SER A 196 19.21 -11.72 -2.31
N VAL A 197 18.19 -11.79 -3.16
CA VAL A 197 18.25 -12.55 -4.41
C VAL A 197 18.31 -11.59 -5.60
N PRO A 198 19.11 -11.87 -6.63
CA PRO A 198 19.27 -10.95 -7.76
C PRO A 198 18.09 -10.97 -8.73
N GLU A 199 17.29 -12.03 -8.68
CA GLU A 199 16.19 -12.26 -9.61
C GLU A 199 15.08 -13.04 -8.91
N ILE A 200 13.83 -12.72 -9.25
CA ILE A 200 12.63 -13.45 -8.82
C ILE A 200 11.74 -13.72 -10.03
N ASP A 201 11.01 -14.83 -9.99
CA ASP A 201 10.05 -15.17 -11.02
C ASP A 201 9.04 -14.04 -11.23
N TYR A 202 8.54 -13.86 -12.44
CA TYR A 202 7.59 -12.84 -12.86
C TYR A 202 8.18 -11.41 -12.96
N TRP A 203 8.95 -10.94 -11.98
CA TRP A 203 9.53 -9.59 -12.00
C TRP A 203 10.92 -9.54 -12.66
N GLY A 204 11.60 -10.69 -12.81
CA GLY A 204 12.90 -10.79 -13.42
C GLY A 204 14.03 -10.25 -12.54
N LYS A 205 15.07 -9.70 -13.18
CA LYS A 205 16.25 -9.22 -12.47
C LYS A 205 16.00 -7.90 -11.74
N ALA A 206 16.47 -7.82 -10.50
CA ALA A 206 16.39 -6.61 -9.70
C ALA A 206 17.04 -5.40 -10.37
N SER A 207 18.16 -5.62 -11.09
CA SER A 207 18.84 -4.56 -11.86
C SER A 207 17.97 -3.93 -12.93
N ASP A 208 17.16 -4.75 -13.62
CA ASP A 208 16.33 -4.31 -14.73
C ASP A 208 15.07 -3.63 -14.22
N LEU A 209 14.38 -4.21 -13.22
CA LEU A 209 13.24 -3.59 -12.57
C LEU A 209 13.63 -2.23 -11.94
N ARG A 210 14.83 -2.15 -11.34
CA ARG A 210 15.34 -0.90 -10.78
C ARG A 210 15.53 0.17 -11.86
N LYS A 211 16.11 -0.16 -13.03
CA LYS A 211 16.25 0.76 -14.16
C LYS A 211 14.90 1.18 -14.72
N GLU A 212 13.93 0.25 -14.78
CA GLU A 212 12.58 0.55 -15.22
C GLU A 212 11.90 1.53 -14.28
N MET A 213 11.99 1.32 -12.98
CA MET A 213 11.24 2.10 -11.99
C MET A 213 11.86 3.45 -11.67
N PHE A 214 13.18 3.54 -11.59
CA PHE A 214 13.88 4.76 -11.17
C PHE A 214 14.63 5.43 -12.32
N THR A 215 14.61 6.77 -12.33
CA THR A 215 15.52 7.59 -13.12
C THR A 215 16.75 7.86 -12.24
N PHE A 216 17.94 7.58 -12.77
CA PHE A 216 19.23 7.91 -12.15
C PHE A 216 19.82 9.08 -12.95
N GLU A 217 20.06 10.16 -12.27
CA GLU A 217 20.86 11.28 -12.79
C GLU A 217 22.36 10.92 -12.76
#